data_059ad40d5346924bb855434faeb8f11d
#
_entry.id   059ad40d5346924bb855434faeb8f11d
#
_cell.length_a   1.000
_cell.length_b   1.000
_cell.length_c   1.000
_cell.angle_alpha   90.00
_cell.angle_beta   90.00
_cell.angle_gamma   90.00
#
_symmetry.space_group_name_H-M   'P 1'
#
loop_
_entity.id
_entity.type
_entity.pdbx_description
1 polymer ?
#
loop_
_entity_poly.entity_id
_entity_poly.type
_entity_poly.pdbx_seq_one_letter_code
_entity_poly.pdbx_strand_id
1 'polypeptide(L)'
;EASRTSVTPKKRDYLFGYDLVKATSSPTGRVTYPSDVDNAAFTPAAMNFSTGKFNYGGWAFDPGEKFMPRPCMLTYAGVVDHYLNPNDYTKKVNGTTSKVTDTSFGGNAMMEWPKIYTKRWESNGVYHFRCSDTPQDDTWDCWCNYDRNNNQIDHFYTPIYFGSLVSGKLRSISGAANSVNTTAANEIAYAKANGNDWYTEVLADRLLLQDLLVMMARSTECQTAFGYGRCNSSNSIAPGTMNSKGMFWGSNDKSSGVKVFGMENVWGNLWRRTAGWINANGTQKVKLTRGTHDGSTATDYNTDGNGYKLSLIHI
;
A
#
# COMPACT_ATOMS: atom_id res chain seq x y z
N GLU A 1 42.07 -1.68 3.85
CA GLU A 1 41.12 -2.33 4.78
C GLU A 1 40.32 -1.24 5.48
N ALA A 2 39.09 -0.94 4.97
CA ALA A 2 38.18 -0.02 5.63
C ALA A 2 37.54 -0.77 6.80
N SER A 3 37.74 -0.28 8.00
CA SER A 3 37.15 -0.76 9.25
C SER A 3 35.61 -0.75 9.11
N ARG A 4 35.00 -1.92 8.99
CA ARG A 4 33.58 -2.09 9.19
C ARG A 4 33.25 -1.80 10.66
N THR A 5 32.69 -0.64 10.95
CA THR A 5 32.08 -0.38 12.25
C THR A 5 30.95 -1.40 12.43
N SER A 6 31.09 -2.27 13.42
CA SER A 6 30.05 -3.19 13.83
C SER A 6 28.84 -2.39 14.30
N VAL A 7 27.81 -2.32 13.46
CA VAL A 7 26.52 -1.76 13.85
C VAL A 7 25.94 -2.75 14.87
N THR A 8 25.82 -2.33 16.11
CA THR A 8 25.07 -3.10 17.13
C THR A 8 23.66 -3.29 16.61
N PRO A 9 23.14 -4.52 16.43
CA PRO A 9 21.82 -4.74 15.90
C PRO A 9 20.80 -4.01 16.79
N LYS A 10 20.04 -3.07 16.21
CA LYS A 10 18.92 -2.46 16.91
C LYS A 10 17.92 -3.57 17.24
N LYS A 11 17.45 -3.66 18.48
CA LYS A 11 16.46 -4.65 18.87
C LYS A 11 15.22 -4.42 18.02
N ARG A 12 14.77 -5.47 17.29
CA ARG A 12 13.55 -5.42 16.50
C ARG A 12 12.33 -5.26 17.42
N ASP A 13 11.33 -4.49 16.98
CA ASP A 13 10.05 -4.37 17.65
C ASP A 13 9.07 -5.47 17.21
N TYR A 14 9.21 -5.95 15.96
CA TYR A 14 8.43 -7.07 15.43
C TYR A 14 9.16 -7.80 14.30
N LEU A 15 8.78 -9.05 14.10
CA LEU A 15 9.07 -9.85 12.91
C LEU A 15 7.79 -10.58 12.51
N PHE A 16 7.13 -10.13 11.46
CA PHE A 16 5.92 -10.78 10.95
C PHE A 16 6.19 -11.45 9.59
N GLY A 17 5.36 -12.42 9.25
CA GLY A 17 5.50 -13.05 7.96
C GLY A 17 4.53 -14.20 7.70
N TYR A 18 4.60 -14.72 6.49
CA TYR A 18 3.86 -15.89 6.06
C TYR A 18 4.68 -16.71 5.05
N ASP A 19 4.28 -17.96 4.91
CA ASP A 19 4.74 -18.88 3.89
C ASP A 19 3.57 -19.25 2.98
N LEU A 20 3.82 -19.30 1.66
CA LEU A 20 2.82 -19.65 0.65
C LEU A 20 3.26 -20.84 -0.16
N VAL A 21 2.54 -21.96 -0.03
CA VAL A 21 2.79 -23.20 -0.78
C VAL A 21 2.18 -23.06 -2.17
N LYS A 22 3.02 -22.97 -3.20
CA LYS A 22 2.60 -22.71 -4.59
C LYS A 22 1.73 -23.84 -5.18
N ALA A 23 2.03 -25.08 -4.84
CA ALA A 23 1.31 -26.25 -5.36
C ALA A 23 -0.10 -26.42 -4.80
N THR A 24 -0.45 -25.75 -3.70
CA THR A 24 -1.77 -25.86 -3.08
C THR A 24 -2.73 -24.86 -3.72
N SER A 25 -3.89 -25.34 -4.19
CA SER A 25 -4.92 -24.50 -4.83
C SER A 25 -5.83 -23.76 -3.85
N SER A 26 -6.01 -24.30 -2.63
CA SER A 26 -6.86 -23.68 -1.60
C SER A 26 -6.32 -22.31 -1.18
N PRO A 27 -7.07 -21.21 -1.31
CA PRO A 27 -6.60 -19.89 -0.96
C PRO A 27 -6.12 -19.73 0.49
N THR A 28 -6.81 -20.36 1.44
CA THR A 28 -6.45 -20.36 2.86
C THR A 28 -5.48 -21.47 3.21
N GLY A 29 -5.60 -22.65 2.60
CA GLY A 29 -4.74 -23.79 2.87
C GLY A 29 -3.30 -23.61 2.42
N ARG A 30 -3.06 -22.71 1.45
CA ARG A 30 -1.71 -22.44 0.93
C ARG A 30 -0.91 -21.41 1.73
N VAL A 31 -1.56 -20.66 2.63
CA VAL A 31 -0.92 -19.62 3.43
C VAL A 31 -0.83 -20.04 4.89
N THR A 32 0.38 -20.08 5.41
CA THR A 32 0.65 -20.47 6.80
C THR A 32 1.51 -19.42 7.52
N TYR A 33 1.38 -19.37 8.84
CA TYR A 33 2.30 -18.59 9.68
C TYR A 33 3.36 -19.55 10.22
N PRO A 34 4.65 -19.32 9.89
CA PRO A 34 5.73 -20.16 10.41
C PRO A 34 6.00 -19.86 11.88
N SER A 35 6.68 -20.78 12.56
CA SER A 35 6.93 -20.68 14.01
C SER A 35 8.01 -19.65 14.38
N ASP A 36 8.77 -19.16 13.41
CA ASP A 36 9.88 -18.22 13.60
C ASP A 36 9.46 -16.73 13.56
N VAL A 37 8.16 -16.44 13.43
CA VAL A 37 7.60 -15.09 13.40
C VAL A 37 6.70 -14.80 14.59
N ASP A 38 6.57 -13.51 14.94
CA ASP A 38 5.78 -13.09 16.09
C ASP A 38 4.27 -13.31 15.90
N ASN A 39 3.81 -13.42 14.64
CA ASN A 39 2.42 -13.73 14.32
C ASN A 39 2.09 -15.23 14.22
N ALA A 40 2.98 -16.12 14.65
CA ALA A 40 2.76 -17.58 14.53
C ALA A 40 1.42 -18.05 15.12
N ALA A 41 0.98 -17.44 16.22
CA ALA A 41 -0.28 -17.77 16.92
C ALA A 41 -1.44 -16.80 16.59
N PHE A 42 -1.26 -15.88 15.65
CA PHE A 42 -2.31 -14.90 15.33
C PHE A 42 -3.50 -15.55 14.63
N THR A 43 -4.70 -15.09 14.98
CA THR A 43 -5.89 -15.37 14.20
C THR A 43 -5.95 -14.41 12.99
N PRO A 44 -6.38 -14.87 11.81
CA PRO A 44 -6.51 -14.02 10.63
C PRO A 44 -7.50 -12.87 10.82
N ALA A 45 -7.24 -11.77 10.14
CA ALA A 45 -8.18 -10.66 10.05
C ALA A 45 -9.21 -10.91 8.95
N ALA A 46 -10.47 -10.51 9.18
CA ALA A 46 -11.51 -10.57 8.17
C ALA A 46 -12.71 -9.65 8.50
N MET A 47 -13.43 -9.24 7.45
CA MET A 47 -14.74 -8.62 7.60
C MET A 47 -15.77 -9.63 8.12
N ASN A 48 -16.54 -9.21 9.09
CA ASN A 48 -17.82 -9.86 9.40
C ASN A 48 -18.92 -9.16 8.59
N PHE A 49 -19.26 -9.72 7.45
CA PHE A 49 -20.25 -9.12 6.54
C PHE A 49 -21.65 -9.04 7.13
N SER A 50 -21.99 -9.91 8.09
CA SER A 50 -23.31 -9.88 8.74
C SER A 50 -23.47 -8.69 9.69
N THR A 51 -22.41 -8.28 10.35
CA THR A 51 -22.42 -7.16 11.30
C THR A 51 -21.86 -5.87 10.72
N GLY A 52 -21.21 -5.94 9.55
CA GLY A 52 -20.48 -4.81 8.93
C GLY A 52 -19.26 -4.35 9.72
N LYS A 53 -18.75 -5.17 10.66
CA LYS A 53 -17.58 -4.87 11.49
C LYS A 53 -16.36 -5.66 11.02
N PHE A 54 -15.21 -5.01 11.06
CA PHE A 54 -13.93 -5.67 10.80
C PHE A 54 -13.42 -6.35 12.06
N ASN A 55 -13.05 -7.62 11.94
CA ASN A 55 -12.35 -8.37 12.98
C ASN A 55 -10.86 -8.37 12.66
N TYR A 56 -10.08 -7.71 13.47
CA TYR A 56 -8.63 -7.61 13.30
C TYR A 56 -7.88 -8.91 13.62
N GLY A 57 -8.51 -9.85 14.32
CA GLY A 57 -7.80 -11.03 14.80
C GLY A 57 -6.61 -10.66 15.69
N GLY A 58 -5.43 -11.22 15.40
CA GLY A 58 -4.18 -10.86 16.08
C GLY A 58 -3.55 -9.53 15.63
N TRP A 59 -4.13 -8.84 14.65
CA TRP A 59 -3.56 -7.66 13.98
C TRP A 59 -4.12 -6.32 14.48
N ALA A 60 -4.67 -6.28 15.69
CA ALA A 60 -5.28 -5.10 16.29
C ALA A 60 -4.23 -4.09 16.76
N PHE A 61 -3.50 -3.49 15.81
CA PHE A 61 -2.54 -2.42 16.10
C PHE A 61 -3.16 -1.06 15.82
N ASP A 62 -2.79 -0.07 16.61
CA ASP A 62 -3.21 1.30 16.37
C ASP A 62 -2.50 1.91 15.16
N PRO A 63 -3.13 2.88 14.46
CA PRO A 63 -2.49 3.60 13.37
C PRO A 63 -1.16 4.25 13.79
N GLY A 64 -0.09 3.94 13.06
CA GLY A 64 1.28 4.33 13.37
C GLY A 64 2.07 3.31 14.16
N GLU A 65 1.44 2.22 14.62
CA GLU A 65 2.15 1.11 15.26
C GLU A 65 2.53 0.02 14.26
N LYS A 66 3.68 -0.60 14.48
CA LYS A 66 4.20 -1.69 13.66
C LYS A 66 4.26 -1.27 12.17
N PHE A 67 3.48 -1.93 11.33
CA PHE A 67 3.33 -1.60 9.90
C PHE A 67 2.01 -0.87 9.57
N MET A 68 1.18 -0.53 10.57
CA MET A 68 -0.09 0.16 10.33
C MET A 68 0.13 1.63 9.96
N PRO A 69 -0.39 2.09 8.82
CA PRO A 69 -0.24 3.48 8.42
C PRO A 69 -1.16 4.41 9.22
N ARG A 70 -0.85 5.71 9.23
CA ARG A 70 -1.66 6.76 9.85
C ARG A 70 -2.31 7.65 8.80
N PRO A 71 -3.61 7.93 8.85
CA PRO A 71 -4.26 8.86 7.94
C PRO A 71 -3.88 10.30 8.28
N CYS A 72 -3.50 11.09 7.27
CA CYS A 72 -3.09 12.48 7.44
C CYS A 72 -3.47 13.37 6.27
N MET A 73 -3.45 14.67 6.50
CA MET A 73 -3.39 15.68 5.44
C MET A 73 -1.93 16.08 5.25
N LEU A 74 -1.37 15.76 4.08
CA LEU A 74 0.02 16.02 3.71
C LEU A 74 0.07 17.22 2.77
N THR A 75 0.87 18.24 3.11
CA THR A 75 1.08 19.40 2.25
C THR A 75 1.86 19.05 0.98
N TYR A 76 1.81 19.88 -0.04
CA TYR A 76 2.63 19.70 -1.25
C TYR A 76 4.14 19.65 -0.97
N ALA A 77 4.57 20.29 0.11
CA ALA A 77 5.96 20.26 0.58
C ALA A 77 6.34 18.95 1.32
N GLY A 78 5.42 17.98 1.44
CA GLY A 78 5.69 16.73 2.12
C GLY A 78 5.66 16.81 3.66
N VAL A 79 5.03 17.84 4.22
CA VAL A 79 4.88 18.02 5.67
C VAL A 79 3.45 17.67 6.09
N VAL A 80 3.30 16.88 7.14
CA VAL A 80 1.99 16.57 7.71
C VAL A 80 1.41 17.80 8.40
N ASP A 81 0.28 18.32 7.87
CA ASP A 81 -0.47 19.43 8.48
C ASP A 81 -1.23 18.95 9.72
N HIS A 82 -1.93 17.82 9.61
CA HIS A 82 -2.60 17.16 10.73
C HIS A 82 -2.93 15.71 10.42
N TYR A 83 -3.07 14.90 11.48
CA TYR A 83 -3.58 13.54 11.37
C TYR A 83 -5.10 13.53 11.41
N LEU A 84 -5.69 12.63 10.61
CA LEU A 84 -7.12 12.38 10.54
C LEU A 84 -7.53 11.38 11.62
N ASN A 85 -8.77 11.50 12.08
CA ASN A 85 -9.35 10.48 12.96
C ASN A 85 -9.54 9.17 12.17
N PRO A 86 -8.93 8.04 12.60
CA PRO A 86 -8.99 6.77 11.88
C PRO A 86 -10.42 6.26 11.65
N ASN A 87 -11.36 6.65 12.48
CA ASN A 87 -12.76 6.24 12.41
C ASN A 87 -13.64 7.19 11.61
N ASP A 88 -13.18 8.44 11.39
CA ASP A 88 -13.92 9.46 10.63
C ASP A 88 -12.97 10.51 10.07
N TYR A 89 -12.60 10.39 8.80
CA TYR A 89 -11.66 11.29 8.13
C TYR A 89 -12.15 12.73 7.98
N THR A 90 -13.44 13.00 8.18
CA THR A 90 -13.95 14.38 8.24
C THR A 90 -13.49 15.12 9.50
N LYS A 91 -12.88 14.40 10.44
CA LYS A 91 -12.36 14.90 11.69
C LYS A 91 -10.85 14.71 11.79
N LYS A 92 -10.20 15.61 12.52
CA LYS A 92 -8.85 15.43 13.03
C LYS A 92 -8.86 14.50 14.24
N VAL A 93 -7.70 14.00 14.67
CA VAL A 93 -7.57 13.17 15.87
C VAL A 93 -8.17 13.84 17.11
N ASN A 94 -8.07 15.17 17.23
CA ASN A 94 -8.65 15.94 18.33
C ASN A 94 -10.17 16.22 18.21
N GLY A 95 -10.83 15.65 17.19
CA GLY A 95 -12.28 15.78 16.95
C GLY A 95 -12.72 17.02 16.17
N THR A 96 -11.84 17.99 15.92
CA THR A 96 -12.17 19.17 15.08
C THR A 96 -12.28 18.80 13.62
N THR A 97 -12.93 19.64 12.80
CA THR A 97 -13.10 19.40 11.36
C THR A 97 -11.74 19.33 10.64
N SER A 98 -11.57 18.31 9.79
CA SER A 98 -10.38 18.13 8.95
C SER A 98 -10.51 18.90 7.63
N LYS A 99 -9.43 18.93 6.85
CA LYS A 99 -9.39 19.53 5.51
C LYS A 99 -9.61 18.51 4.38
N VAL A 100 -10.15 17.34 4.69
CA VAL A 100 -10.24 16.23 3.73
C VAL A 100 -11.09 16.53 2.50
N THR A 101 -12.05 17.48 2.61
CA THR A 101 -12.90 17.96 1.49
C THR A 101 -12.51 19.35 0.98
N ASP A 102 -11.52 19.98 1.59
CA ASP A 102 -11.11 21.34 1.25
C ASP A 102 -10.24 21.38 -0.02
N THR A 103 -10.83 21.76 -1.14
CA THR A 103 -10.14 21.87 -2.42
C THR A 103 -9.10 22.99 -2.45
N SER A 104 -9.17 23.96 -1.54
CA SER A 104 -8.19 25.06 -1.39
C SER A 104 -6.96 24.64 -0.58
N PHE A 105 -7.02 23.54 0.15
CA PHE A 105 -5.88 23.03 0.91
C PHE A 105 -4.70 22.70 -0.03
N GLY A 106 -3.53 23.21 0.26
CA GLY A 106 -2.30 23.00 -0.51
C GLY A 106 -1.65 21.62 -0.25
N GLY A 107 -2.38 20.52 -0.44
CA GLY A 107 -1.89 19.17 -0.16
C GLY A 107 -2.92 18.09 -0.48
N ASN A 108 -2.75 16.90 0.06
CA ASN A 108 -3.54 15.70 -0.23
C ASN A 108 -3.86 14.91 1.04
N ALA A 109 -4.95 14.15 1.01
CA ALA A 109 -5.26 13.16 2.03
C ALA A 109 -4.45 11.88 1.76
N MET A 110 -3.56 11.52 2.68
CA MET A 110 -2.59 10.44 2.50
C MET A 110 -2.57 9.50 3.70
N MET A 111 -2.12 8.28 3.46
CA MET A 111 -1.70 7.35 4.50
C MET A 111 -0.18 7.47 4.66
N GLU A 112 0.27 7.84 5.86
CA GLU A 112 1.67 7.83 6.26
C GLU A 112 2.06 6.44 6.73
N TRP A 113 2.97 5.80 6.03
CA TRP A 113 3.49 4.47 6.36
C TRP A 113 4.84 4.59 7.07
N PRO A 114 5.09 3.79 8.09
CA PRO A 114 6.41 3.70 8.71
C PRO A 114 7.41 3.05 7.75
N LYS A 115 8.69 3.10 8.10
CA LYS A 115 9.71 2.32 7.40
C LYS A 115 9.50 0.83 7.69
N ILE A 116 9.36 0.04 6.63
CA ILE A 116 9.13 -1.39 6.69
C ILE A 116 10.22 -2.10 5.91
N TYR A 117 11.04 -2.86 6.60
CA TYR A 117 11.99 -3.76 5.96
C TYR A 117 11.28 -5.06 5.60
N THR A 118 11.57 -5.56 4.41
CA THR A 118 10.98 -6.79 3.89
C THR A 118 12.04 -7.72 3.34
N LYS A 119 11.77 -9.02 3.44
CA LYS A 119 12.54 -10.07 2.77
C LYS A 119 11.58 -11.00 2.05
N ARG A 120 11.90 -11.29 0.81
CA ARG A 120 11.14 -12.21 -0.06
C ARG A 120 12.09 -13.22 -0.66
N TRP A 121 11.75 -14.49 -0.56
CA TRP A 121 12.53 -15.54 -1.21
C TRP A 121 11.65 -16.73 -1.53
N GLU A 122 12.15 -17.62 -2.36
CA GLU A 122 11.51 -18.86 -2.70
C GLU A 122 12.45 -20.03 -2.42
N SER A 123 11.92 -21.07 -1.81
CA SER A 123 12.61 -22.34 -1.62
C SER A 123 11.63 -23.51 -1.66
N ASN A 124 12.00 -24.60 -2.34
CA ASN A 124 11.23 -25.84 -2.38
C ASN A 124 9.75 -25.65 -2.76
N GLY A 125 9.43 -24.73 -3.67
CA GLY A 125 8.06 -24.45 -4.11
C GLY A 125 7.23 -23.64 -3.10
N VAL A 126 7.87 -23.07 -2.09
CA VAL A 126 7.26 -22.18 -1.10
C VAL A 126 7.80 -20.77 -1.30
N TYR A 127 6.89 -19.81 -1.42
CA TYR A 127 7.22 -18.39 -1.34
C TYR A 127 7.17 -17.95 0.12
N HIS A 128 8.17 -17.23 0.54
CA HIS A 128 8.33 -16.73 1.90
C HIS A 128 8.31 -15.19 1.89
N PHE A 129 7.55 -14.60 2.80
CA PHE A 129 7.53 -13.18 3.06
C PHE A 129 7.80 -12.92 4.54
N ARG A 130 8.67 -11.97 4.83
CA ARG A 130 8.92 -11.45 6.18
C ARG A 130 8.96 -9.93 6.15
N CYS A 131 8.45 -9.28 7.20
CA CYS A 131 8.57 -7.84 7.41
C CYS A 131 8.93 -7.52 8.87
N SER A 132 9.66 -6.43 9.05
CA SER A 132 10.17 -5.96 10.35
C SER A 132 10.42 -4.45 10.31
N ASP A 133 10.53 -3.83 11.48
CA ASP A 133 10.99 -2.44 11.64
C ASP A 133 12.50 -2.28 11.45
N THR A 134 13.25 -3.37 11.48
CA THR A 134 14.72 -3.40 11.32
C THR A 134 15.12 -4.55 10.41
N PRO A 135 16.18 -4.38 9.57
CA PRO A 135 16.72 -5.48 8.80
C PRO A 135 17.35 -6.52 9.72
N GLN A 136 17.13 -7.80 9.45
CA GLN A 136 17.70 -8.90 10.25
C GLN A 136 19.03 -9.39 9.68
N ASP A 137 19.28 -9.13 8.39
CA ASP A 137 20.53 -9.39 7.68
C ASP A 137 20.64 -8.49 6.44
N ASP A 138 21.73 -8.59 5.68
CA ASP A 138 22.03 -7.76 4.51
C ASP A 138 21.11 -8.05 3.29
N THR A 139 20.22 -9.03 3.38
CA THR A 139 19.27 -9.39 2.31
C THR A 139 17.90 -8.73 2.45
N TRP A 140 17.70 -7.96 3.52
CA TRP A 140 16.48 -7.19 3.75
C TRP A 140 16.52 -5.85 3.04
N ASP A 141 15.41 -5.44 2.50
CA ASP A 141 15.26 -4.14 1.83
C ASP A 141 13.97 -3.44 2.29
N CYS A 142 13.91 -2.13 2.10
CA CYS A 142 12.75 -1.29 2.36
C CYS A 142 12.32 -0.54 1.09
N TRP A 143 11.97 -1.25 0.04
CA TRP A 143 11.74 -0.72 -1.32
C TRP A 143 10.78 0.47 -1.37
N CYS A 144 9.79 0.55 -0.48
CA CYS A 144 8.85 1.67 -0.42
C CYS A 144 9.46 2.93 0.22
N ASN A 145 10.54 2.78 0.98
CA ASN A 145 11.14 3.83 1.79
C ASN A 145 12.38 4.46 1.14
N TYR A 146 12.25 4.83 -0.14
CA TYR A 146 13.27 5.60 -0.86
C TYR A 146 12.63 6.83 -1.49
N ASP A 147 13.36 7.95 -1.46
CA ASP A 147 13.01 9.13 -2.23
C ASP A 147 13.42 8.96 -3.71
N ARG A 148 13.13 9.95 -4.55
CA ARG A 148 13.50 9.94 -5.97
C ARG A 148 15.02 9.96 -6.24
N ASN A 149 15.83 10.28 -5.24
CA ASN A 149 17.29 10.32 -5.31
C ASN A 149 17.93 9.05 -4.72
N ASN A 150 17.14 8.01 -4.42
CA ASN A 150 17.54 6.76 -3.76
C ASN A 150 18.07 6.94 -2.33
N ASN A 151 17.68 8.00 -1.62
CA ASN A 151 17.94 8.10 -0.19
C ASN A 151 16.83 7.39 0.58
N GLN A 152 17.19 6.66 1.62
CA GLN A 152 16.20 6.07 2.52
C GLN A 152 15.47 7.16 3.30
N ILE A 153 14.14 7.01 3.41
CA ILE A 153 13.25 7.89 4.16
C ILE A 153 12.51 7.10 5.24
N ASP A 154 12.18 7.78 6.34
CA ASP A 154 11.53 7.12 7.48
C ASP A 154 10.05 6.83 7.26
N HIS A 155 9.40 7.61 6.38
CA HIS A 155 7.99 7.45 6.04
C HIS A 155 7.80 7.55 4.53
N PHE A 156 6.88 6.73 3.99
CA PHE A 156 6.36 6.91 2.64
C PHE A 156 4.86 7.10 2.69
N TYR A 157 4.28 7.62 1.61
CA TYR A 157 2.88 8.02 1.60
C TYR A 157 2.14 7.39 0.43
N THR A 158 0.93 6.88 0.70
CA THR A 158 0.00 6.41 -0.34
C THR A 158 -1.29 7.21 -0.28
N PRO A 159 -2.01 7.41 -1.41
CA PRO A 159 -3.23 8.20 -1.39
C PRO A 159 -4.36 7.45 -0.67
N ILE A 160 -5.17 8.17 0.12
CA ILE A 160 -6.40 7.63 0.71
C ILE A 160 -7.43 7.36 -0.39
N TYR A 161 -7.54 8.25 -1.35
CA TYR A 161 -8.57 8.23 -2.40
C TYR A 161 -7.97 8.05 -3.79
N PHE A 162 -8.80 7.59 -4.71
CA PHE A 162 -8.50 7.70 -6.14
C PHE A 162 -8.20 9.14 -6.51
N GLY A 163 -7.30 9.33 -7.48
CA GLY A 163 -6.92 10.65 -7.97
C GLY A 163 -8.11 11.39 -8.60
N SER A 164 -8.29 12.63 -8.20
CA SER A 164 -9.23 13.59 -8.77
C SER A 164 -8.47 14.74 -9.40
N LEU A 165 -8.83 15.16 -10.61
CA LEU A 165 -8.19 16.30 -11.25
C LEU A 165 -8.80 17.60 -10.71
N VAL A 166 -8.05 18.31 -9.87
CA VAL A 166 -8.47 19.57 -9.25
C VAL A 166 -7.41 20.64 -9.55
N SER A 167 -7.81 21.71 -10.23
CA SER A 167 -6.94 22.82 -10.61
C SER A 167 -5.63 22.38 -11.28
N GLY A 168 -5.71 21.43 -12.22
CA GLY A 168 -4.55 20.91 -12.96
C GLY A 168 -3.64 19.97 -12.17
N LYS A 169 -4.02 19.54 -10.98
CA LYS A 169 -3.28 18.63 -10.11
C LYS A 169 -4.07 17.34 -9.88
N LEU A 170 -3.39 16.20 -9.91
CA LEU A 170 -3.99 14.94 -9.47
C LEU A 170 -3.98 14.90 -7.94
N ARG A 171 -5.17 14.97 -7.35
CA ARG A 171 -5.36 15.13 -5.92
C ARG A 171 -6.01 13.90 -5.28
N SER A 172 -5.54 13.52 -4.09
CA SER A 172 -6.27 12.63 -3.18
C SER A 172 -7.12 13.49 -2.26
N ILE A 173 -8.42 13.61 -2.57
CA ILE A 173 -9.34 14.50 -1.86
C ILE A 173 -10.75 13.89 -1.85
N SER A 174 -11.45 14.03 -0.73
CA SER A 174 -12.81 13.53 -0.54
C SER A 174 -13.83 14.38 -1.31
N GLY A 175 -14.83 13.74 -1.93
CA GLY A 175 -15.96 14.43 -2.57
C GLY A 175 -15.69 14.93 -4.00
N ALA A 176 -14.45 14.92 -4.48
CA ALA A 176 -14.16 15.28 -5.86
C ALA A 176 -14.38 14.08 -6.80
N ALA A 177 -14.69 14.35 -8.07
CA ALA A 177 -14.88 13.28 -9.05
C ALA A 177 -13.56 12.58 -9.39
N ASN A 178 -13.59 11.26 -9.54
CA ASN A 178 -12.44 10.51 -10.00
C ASN A 178 -11.94 11.00 -11.36
N SER A 179 -10.61 11.13 -11.51
CA SER A 179 -10.01 11.39 -12.81
C SER A 179 -10.09 10.13 -13.67
N VAL A 180 -10.74 10.25 -14.83
CA VAL A 180 -10.91 9.16 -15.80
C VAL A 180 -10.60 9.69 -17.20
N ASN A 181 -10.47 8.78 -18.17
CA ASN A 181 -10.26 9.12 -19.58
C ASN A 181 -9.02 10.01 -19.84
N THR A 182 -7.93 9.77 -19.09
CA THR A 182 -6.66 10.47 -19.31
C THR A 182 -5.55 9.49 -19.69
N THR A 183 -4.48 9.98 -20.29
CA THR A 183 -3.30 9.18 -20.64
C THR A 183 -2.39 8.98 -19.43
N ALA A 184 -1.54 7.96 -19.43
CA ALA A 184 -0.54 7.75 -18.37
C ALA A 184 0.39 8.96 -18.25
N ALA A 185 0.83 9.55 -19.35
CA ALA A 185 1.69 10.75 -19.36
C ALA A 185 1.01 11.93 -18.66
N ASN A 186 -0.29 12.16 -18.92
CA ASN A 186 -1.04 13.23 -18.26
C ASN A 186 -1.22 12.96 -16.76
N GLU A 187 -1.53 11.72 -16.35
CA GLU A 187 -1.61 11.37 -14.92
C GLU A 187 -0.31 11.66 -14.18
N ILE A 188 0.82 11.28 -14.78
CA ILE A 188 2.16 11.54 -14.22
C ILE A 188 2.41 13.05 -14.14
N ALA A 189 2.10 13.81 -15.20
CA ALA A 189 2.26 15.26 -15.21
C ALA A 189 1.39 15.93 -14.14
N TYR A 190 0.13 15.51 -13.98
CA TYR A 190 -0.78 16.05 -12.96
C TYR A 190 -0.37 15.64 -11.53
N ALA A 191 0.21 14.46 -11.34
CA ALA A 191 0.79 14.08 -10.07
C ALA A 191 1.99 14.98 -9.72
N LYS A 192 2.94 15.15 -10.65
CA LYS A 192 4.11 16.03 -10.51
C LYS A 192 3.74 17.52 -10.33
N ALA A 193 2.58 17.95 -10.79
CA ALA A 193 2.10 19.31 -10.56
C ALA A 193 1.84 19.62 -9.07
N ASN A 194 1.75 18.62 -8.18
CA ASN A 194 1.74 18.80 -6.73
C ASN A 194 3.13 19.11 -6.15
N GLY A 195 4.20 18.74 -6.86
CA GLY A 195 5.59 18.88 -6.46
C GLY A 195 6.46 17.76 -7.03
N ASN A 196 7.77 17.96 -7.07
CA ASN A 196 8.68 17.02 -7.72
C ASN A 196 8.72 15.62 -7.07
N ASP A 197 8.33 15.50 -5.81
CA ASP A 197 8.33 14.24 -5.05
C ASP A 197 6.96 13.56 -5.04
N TRP A 198 6.03 14.02 -5.88
CA TRP A 198 4.71 13.44 -6.06
C TRP A 198 4.65 12.58 -7.31
N TYR A 199 4.18 11.33 -7.15
CA TYR A 199 4.13 10.31 -8.19
C TYR A 199 2.74 9.68 -8.29
N THR A 200 2.52 8.92 -9.35
CA THR A 200 1.45 7.92 -9.43
C THR A 200 1.82 6.68 -8.60
N GLU A 201 0.85 5.77 -8.37
CA GLU A 201 1.10 4.52 -7.62
C GLU A 201 2.28 3.73 -8.22
N VAL A 202 3.19 3.24 -7.39
CA VAL A 202 4.36 2.47 -7.82
C VAL A 202 4.25 0.99 -7.44
N LEU A 203 4.96 0.13 -8.20
CA LEU A 203 4.92 -1.31 -8.00
C LEU A 203 5.37 -1.73 -6.59
N ALA A 204 6.36 -1.06 -6.01
CA ALA A 204 6.85 -1.36 -4.67
C ALA A 204 5.73 -1.27 -3.61
N ASP A 205 4.93 -0.19 -3.65
CA ASP A 205 3.80 0.01 -2.73
C ASP A 205 2.75 -1.08 -2.93
N ARG A 206 2.48 -1.45 -4.18
CA ARG A 206 1.50 -2.48 -4.52
C ARG A 206 1.91 -3.86 -4.02
N LEU A 207 3.17 -4.23 -4.18
CA LEU A 207 3.71 -5.50 -3.70
C LEU A 207 3.68 -5.57 -2.16
N LEU A 208 4.11 -4.51 -1.48
CA LEU A 208 4.04 -4.46 -0.03
C LEU A 208 2.60 -4.61 0.47
N LEU A 209 1.68 -3.84 -0.10
CA LEU A 209 0.26 -3.91 0.26
C LEU A 209 -0.33 -5.30 0.06
N GLN A 210 0.01 -5.96 -1.07
CA GLN A 210 -0.44 -7.32 -1.36
C GLN A 210 0.08 -8.31 -0.31
N ASP A 211 1.36 -8.28 0.02
CA ASP A 211 1.94 -9.18 1.03
C ASP A 211 1.31 -8.95 2.41
N LEU A 212 1.11 -7.70 2.82
CA LEU A 212 0.47 -7.40 4.11
C LEU A 212 -0.98 -7.89 4.16
N LEU A 213 -1.74 -7.76 3.07
CA LEU A 213 -3.13 -8.26 2.99
C LEU A 213 -3.18 -9.79 3.04
N VAL A 214 -2.34 -10.48 2.27
CA VAL A 214 -2.23 -11.95 2.31
C VAL A 214 -1.84 -12.42 3.70
N MET A 215 -0.88 -11.76 4.33
CA MET A 215 -0.44 -12.05 5.70
C MET A 215 -1.59 -11.87 6.71
N MET A 216 -2.27 -10.74 6.71
CA MET A 216 -3.36 -10.45 7.65
C MET A 216 -4.55 -11.41 7.46
N ALA A 217 -4.93 -11.68 6.21
CA ALA A 217 -6.04 -12.60 5.89
C ALA A 217 -5.66 -14.08 6.07
N ARG A 218 -4.37 -14.40 6.08
CA ARG A 218 -3.85 -15.76 5.92
C ARG A 218 -4.52 -16.47 4.73
N SER A 219 -4.66 -15.75 3.63
CA SER A 219 -5.35 -16.19 2.41
C SER A 219 -4.87 -15.40 1.21
N THR A 220 -4.81 -16.04 0.05
CA THR A 220 -4.59 -15.35 -1.22
C THR A 220 -5.86 -14.75 -1.81
N GLU A 221 -7.03 -15.05 -1.24
CA GLU A 221 -8.33 -14.50 -1.66
C GLU A 221 -8.74 -13.32 -0.77
N CYS A 222 -8.07 -12.18 -0.95
CA CYS A 222 -8.30 -10.98 -0.14
C CYS A 222 -9.73 -10.43 -0.27
N GLN A 223 -10.39 -10.62 -1.41
CA GLN A 223 -11.77 -10.17 -1.59
C GLN A 223 -12.74 -10.87 -0.63
N THR A 224 -12.58 -12.17 -0.40
CA THR A 224 -13.40 -12.91 0.57
C THR A 224 -13.11 -12.46 2.00
N ALA A 225 -11.87 -12.09 2.31
CA ALA A 225 -11.50 -11.65 3.66
C ALA A 225 -11.91 -10.20 3.95
N PHE A 226 -11.70 -9.28 2.99
CA PHE A 226 -11.85 -7.84 3.23
C PHE A 226 -13.05 -7.20 2.53
N GLY A 227 -13.64 -7.86 1.52
CA GLY A 227 -14.76 -7.36 0.73
C GLY A 227 -14.45 -7.35 -0.76
N TYR A 228 -15.49 -7.55 -1.56
CA TYR A 228 -15.33 -7.71 -3.01
C TYR A 228 -14.89 -6.43 -3.72
N GLY A 229 -15.21 -5.26 -3.17
CA GLY A 229 -15.07 -4.00 -3.88
C GLY A 229 -16.12 -3.86 -5.02
N ARG A 230 -16.13 -2.72 -5.67
CA ARG A 230 -17.08 -2.44 -6.75
C ARG A 230 -16.59 -3.05 -8.08
N CYS A 231 -16.95 -4.29 -8.36
CA CYS A 231 -16.47 -5.03 -9.53
C CYS A 231 -17.57 -5.47 -10.51
N ASN A 232 -18.84 -5.10 -10.30
CA ASN A 232 -19.96 -5.42 -11.20
C ASN A 232 -20.77 -4.19 -11.64
N SER A 233 -20.21 -2.99 -11.59
CA SER A 233 -20.89 -1.76 -11.96
C SER A 233 -20.05 -0.93 -12.92
N SER A 234 -20.71 -0.29 -13.88
CA SER A 234 -20.08 0.63 -14.83
C SER A 234 -19.80 2.03 -14.25
N ASN A 235 -20.43 2.38 -13.12
CA ASN A 235 -20.26 3.69 -12.49
C ASN A 235 -19.24 3.61 -11.36
N SER A 236 -18.31 4.55 -11.31
CA SER A 236 -17.35 4.64 -10.21
C SER A 236 -17.99 5.19 -8.92
N ILE A 237 -17.42 4.81 -7.77
CA ILE A 237 -17.75 5.40 -6.47
C ILE A 237 -16.90 6.66 -6.29
N ALA A 238 -17.52 7.75 -5.89
CA ALA A 238 -16.79 8.98 -5.57
C ALA A 238 -15.89 8.81 -4.33
N PRO A 239 -14.72 9.45 -4.29
CA PRO A 239 -13.87 9.51 -3.11
C PRO A 239 -14.59 10.00 -1.86
N GLY A 240 -14.30 9.41 -0.71
CA GLY A 240 -14.81 9.84 0.59
C GLY A 240 -16.11 9.19 1.03
N THR A 241 -16.69 8.28 0.25
CA THR A 241 -17.92 7.55 0.64
C THR A 241 -17.71 6.62 1.84
N MET A 242 -16.44 6.32 2.17
CA MET A 242 -16.07 5.46 3.29
C MET A 242 -15.29 6.20 4.38
N ASN A 243 -15.36 7.54 4.46
CA ASN A 243 -14.66 8.34 5.47
C ASN A 243 -14.93 7.88 6.91
N SER A 244 -16.15 7.45 7.23
CA SER A 244 -16.58 7.01 8.56
C SER A 244 -16.57 5.49 8.75
N LYS A 245 -15.83 4.75 7.94
CA LYS A 245 -15.80 3.27 7.96
C LYS A 245 -14.56 2.66 8.65
N GLY A 246 -13.82 3.44 9.43
CA GLY A 246 -12.59 2.96 10.06
C GLY A 246 -11.46 2.74 9.07
N MET A 247 -10.46 1.95 9.47
CA MET A 247 -9.29 1.63 8.65
C MET A 247 -9.54 0.48 7.67
N PHE A 248 -10.47 -0.41 7.99
CA PHE A 248 -10.86 -1.56 7.16
C PHE A 248 -12.38 -1.67 7.10
N TRP A 249 -12.89 -1.79 5.91
CA TRP A 249 -14.31 -2.02 5.66
C TRP A 249 -14.53 -2.58 4.26
N GLY A 250 -15.53 -3.44 4.13
CA GLY A 250 -15.96 -3.96 2.84
C GLY A 250 -17.30 -4.66 2.94
N SER A 251 -17.85 -5.01 1.80
CA SER A 251 -19.11 -5.74 1.66
C SER A 251 -18.91 -6.98 0.80
N ASN A 252 -19.78 -7.96 0.97
CA ASN A 252 -19.87 -9.12 0.09
C ASN A 252 -20.76 -8.87 -1.15
N ASP A 253 -21.36 -7.68 -1.27
CA ASP A 253 -21.97 -7.23 -2.51
C ASP A 253 -20.90 -6.65 -3.45
N LYS A 254 -20.99 -6.92 -4.73
CA LYS A 254 -20.01 -6.47 -5.72
C LYS A 254 -20.27 -5.04 -6.21
N SER A 255 -21.15 -4.29 -5.58
CA SER A 255 -21.52 -2.91 -5.91
C SER A 255 -20.96 -1.88 -4.93
N SER A 256 -20.55 -2.32 -3.74
CA SER A 256 -19.96 -1.47 -2.71
C SER A 256 -18.45 -1.31 -2.87
N GLY A 257 -17.90 -0.24 -2.30
CA GLY A 257 -16.45 -0.05 -2.22
C GLY A 257 -15.78 -0.99 -1.21
N VAL A 258 -14.46 -0.89 -1.14
CA VAL A 258 -13.63 -1.57 -0.14
C VAL A 258 -12.63 -0.57 0.43
N LYS A 259 -12.33 -0.68 1.71
CA LYS A 259 -11.34 0.13 2.41
C LYS A 259 -10.38 -0.80 3.15
N VAL A 260 -9.10 -0.68 2.87
CA VAL A 260 -8.04 -1.44 3.55
C VAL A 260 -6.88 -0.52 3.87
N PHE A 261 -6.29 -0.68 5.05
CA PHE A 261 -5.24 0.21 5.55
C PHE A 261 -5.62 1.69 5.43
N GLY A 262 -6.90 2.01 5.59
CA GLY A 262 -7.42 3.36 5.45
C GLY A 262 -7.59 3.90 4.04
N MET A 263 -7.14 3.18 3.02
CA MET A 263 -7.25 3.56 1.61
C MET A 263 -8.55 3.05 1.00
N GLU A 264 -9.27 3.91 0.28
CA GLU A 264 -10.52 3.57 -0.40
C GLU A 264 -10.27 2.92 -1.77
N ASN A 265 -11.06 1.88 -2.07
CA ASN A 265 -11.13 1.24 -3.39
C ASN A 265 -9.77 0.75 -3.91
N VAL A 266 -8.99 0.08 -3.08
CA VAL A 266 -7.67 -0.46 -3.45
C VAL A 266 -7.78 -1.49 -4.58
N TRP A 267 -8.92 -2.15 -4.70
CA TRP A 267 -9.34 -2.96 -5.84
C TRP A 267 -10.81 -2.68 -6.18
N GLY A 268 -11.24 -3.10 -7.36
CA GLY A 268 -12.55 -2.72 -7.92
C GLY A 268 -12.59 -1.24 -8.31
N ASN A 269 -13.76 -0.70 -8.52
CA ASN A 269 -14.07 0.69 -8.84
C ASN A 269 -13.53 1.15 -10.21
N LEU A 270 -12.22 1.35 -10.36
CA LEU A 270 -11.57 1.81 -11.57
C LEU A 270 -10.27 1.02 -11.82
N TRP A 271 -9.86 0.94 -13.09
CA TRP A 271 -8.55 0.44 -13.46
C TRP A 271 -7.45 1.33 -12.88
N ARG A 272 -6.39 0.71 -12.37
CA ARG A 272 -5.22 1.40 -11.84
C ARG A 272 -4.03 1.20 -12.75
N ARG A 273 -3.34 2.29 -13.07
CA ARG A 273 -2.01 2.22 -13.65
C ARG A 273 -0.99 2.17 -12.54
N THR A 274 -0.05 1.25 -12.65
CA THR A 274 1.03 1.09 -11.67
C THR A 274 2.34 1.41 -12.37
N ALA A 275 3.02 2.46 -11.92
CA ALA A 275 4.36 2.78 -12.37
C ALA A 275 5.35 1.72 -11.84
N GLY A 276 6.43 1.49 -12.56
CA GLY A 276 7.41 0.47 -12.19
C GLY A 276 7.08 -0.94 -12.70
N TRP A 277 6.04 -1.10 -13.51
CA TRP A 277 5.73 -2.36 -14.18
C TRP A 277 5.28 -2.11 -15.62
N ILE A 278 6.01 -2.65 -16.58
CA ILE A 278 5.72 -2.54 -18.00
C ILE A 278 5.83 -3.93 -18.64
N ASN A 279 4.84 -4.29 -19.43
CA ASN A 279 4.92 -5.43 -20.34
C ASN A 279 5.30 -4.92 -21.74
N ALA A 280 6.51 -5.22 -22.19
CA ALA A 280 7.00 -4.86 -23.51
C ALA A 280 7.20 -6.12 -24.35
N ASN A 281 6.28 -6.38 -25.29
CA ASN A 281 6.33 -7.54 -26.20
C ASN A 281 6.48 -8.88 -25.46
N GLY A 282 5.72 -9.08 -24.38
CA GLY A 282 5.78 -10.30 -23.58
C GLY A 282 6.89 -10.34 -22.54
N THR A 283 7.80 -9.38 -22.56
CA THR A 283 8.85 -9.24 -21.54
C THR A 283 8.36 -8.33 -20.41
N GLN A 284 8.34 -8.87 -19.19
CA GLN A 284 8.01 -8.07 -18.01
C GLN A 284 9.24 -7.25 -17.60
N LYS A 285 9.05 -5.94 -17.47
CA LYS A 285 10.06 -5.00 -16.97
C LYS A 285 9.55 -4.37 -15.69
N VAL A 286 10.37 -4.39 -14.65
CA VAL A 286 9.97 -3.93 -13.31
C VAL A 286 11.00 -2.98 -12.71
N LYS A 287 10.53 -2.09 -11.85
CA LYS A 287 11.33 -1.27 -10.95
C LYS A 287 10.69 -1.29 -9.57
N LEU A 288 11.41 -1.76 -8.57
CA LEU A 288 10.88 -2.01 -7.23
C LEU A 288 11.08 -0.85 -6.27
N THR A 289 12.04 0.03 -6.54
CA THR A 289 12.25 1.23 -5.72
C THR A 289 11.51 2.42 -6.32
N ARG A 290 11.23 3.44 -5.53
CA ARG A 290 10.72 4.73 -6.03
C ARG A 290 11.76 5.43 -6.89
N GLY A 291 13.01 5.41 -6.48
CA GLY A 291 14.21 5.84 -7.19
C GLY A 291 14.04 7.01 -8.14
N THR A 292 14.82 6.99 -9.21
CA THR A 292 14.86 8.06 -10.22
C THR A 292 13.82 7.94 -11.33
N HIS A 293 13.07 6.82 -11.41
CA HIS A 293 12.11 6.64 -12.49
C HIS A 293 10.88 7.54 -12.32
N ASP A 294 10.34 7.99 -13.41
CA ASP A 294 9.14 8.83 -13.45
C ASP A 294 7.87 8.04 -13.81
N GLY A 295 8.00 6.74 -14.06
CA GLY A 295 6.90 5.86 -14.48
C GLY A 295 6.44 6.05 -15.92
N SER A 296 7.07 6.94 -16.70
CA SER A 296 6.64 7.27 -18.07
C SER A 296 7.37 6.50 -19.14
N THR A 297 8.59 6.04 -18.88
CA THR A 297 9.43 5.33 -19.84
C THR A 297 9.94 4.01 -19.28
N ALA A 298 10.31 3.08 -20.17
CA ALA A 298 10.89 1.80 -19.79
C ALA A 298 12.42 1.82 -19.69
N THR A 299 13.05 2.96 -19.88
CA THR A 299 14.50 3.08 -20.04
C THR A 299 15.26 2.61 -18.80
N ASP A 300 14.72 2.89 -17.61
CA ASP A 300 15.36 2.58 -16.34
C ASP A 300 14.87 1.27 -15.70
N TYR A 301 14.05 0.51 -16.43
CA TYR A 301 13.49 -0.75 -15.91
C TYR A 301 14.46 -1.90 -16.17
N ASN A 302 14.65 -2.75 -15.20
CA ASN A 302 15.56 -3.91 -15.20
C ASN A 302 17.02 -3.55 -15.51
N THR A 303 17.39 -2.27 -15.47
CA THR A 303 18.76 -1.84 -15.77
C THR A 303 19.69 -2.02 -14.59
N ASP A 304 19.17 -2.05 -13.39
CA ASP A 304 19.96 -2.10 -12.16
C ASP A 304 20.49 -3.50 -11.86
N GLY A 305 20.27 -4.48 -12.75
CA GLY A 305 20.95 -5.77 -12.83
C GLY A 305 21.00 -6.65 -11.57
N ASN A 306 20.70 -6.11 -10.43
CA ASN A 306 20.86 -6.76 -9.16
C ASN A 306 19.54 -7.35 -8.66
N GLY A 307 19.25 -8.57 -9.11
CA GLY A 307 18.45 -9.47 -8.30
C GLY A 307 16.95 -9.26 -8.29
N TYR A 308 16.34 -8.58 -9.26
CA TYR A 308 14.90 -8.62 -9.46
C TYR A 308 14.45 -10.03 -9.88
N LYS A 309 14.48 -10.93 -8.94
CA LYS A 309 13.72 -12.16 -9.08
C LYS A 309 12.28 -11.79 -8.89
N LEU A 310 11.59 -11.56 -10.02
CA LEU A 310 10.15 -11.49 -10.03
C LEU A 310 9.63 -12.84 -9.53
N SER A 311 9.36 -12.94 -8.25
CA SER A 311 8.45 -13.97 -7.77
C SER A 311 7.08 -13.56 -8.31
N LEU A 312 6.74 -14.07 -9.49
CA LEU A 312 5.40 -13.96 -10.04
C LEU A 312 4.46 -14.71 -9.10
N ILE A 313 3.99 -14.03 -8.07
CA ILE A 313 2.73 -14.39 -7.48
C ILE A 313 1.72 -14.07 -8.57
N HIS A 314 1.11 -15.09 -9.13
CA HIS A 314 0.05 -14.91 -10.11
C HIS A 314 -1.04 -14.04 -9.47
N ILE A 315 -1.15 -12.83 -10.00
CA ILE A 315 -2.33 -12.00 -9.81
C ILE A 315 -3.48 -12.66 -10.54
#